data_1f582aa35edc0fa2c607dd61140efbc0
#
_entry.id   1f582aa35edc0fa2c607dd61140efbc0
#
_cell.length_a   1.000
_cell.length_b   1.000
_cell.length_c   1.000
_cell.angle_alpha   90.00
_cell.angle_beta   90.00
_cell.angle_gamma   90.00
#
_symmetry.space_group_name_H-M   'P 1'
#
loop_
_entity.id
_entity.type
_entity.pdbx_description
1 polymer ?
#
loop_
_entity_poly.entity_id
_entity_poly.type
_entity_poly.pdbx_seq_one_letter_code
_entity_poly.pdbx_strand_id
1 'polypeptide(L)'
;MAVPEVVETEHGLMPRGRGWFVLNGREARWFDRKGQGYAPGLQGTGDFPQLGLGLNVLGPGEPMAMYHWETDQEDFLVLAGEALLIIEGEERTLRQWDFVHCPPGTSHVIVGAGDGPCVVFAVGALENHTVGSRVDGTLEGTDDWGAYTVDEAAIRHGAGVEVETNDADVAYARFPEPKPTRYREGLLPGSDV
;
A
#
# COMPACT_ATOMS: atom_id res chain seq x y z
N MET A 1 19.13 14.67 -18.31
CA MET A 1 17.95 14.55 -17.42
C MET A 1 18.28 15.29 -16.13
N ALA A 2 17.41 16.19 -15.66
CA ALA A 2 17.62 16.80 -14.35
C ALA A 2 17.49 15.73 -13.26
N VAL A 3 18.39 15.77 -12.27
CA VAL A 3 18.25 14.93 -11.08
C VAL A 3 17.13 15.54 -10.24
N PRO A 4 16.09 14.78 -9.84
CA PRO A 4 15.06 15.31 -8.96
C PRO A 4 15.68 15.72 -7.63
N GLU A 5 15.12 16.74 -7.06
CA GLU A 5 15.50 17.19 -5.74
C GLU A 5 14.88 16.25 -4.70
N VAL A 6 15.70 15.73 -3.78
CA VAL A 6 15.20 15.09 -2.56
C VAL A 6 15.22 16.14 -1.47
N VAL A 7 14.03 16.59 -1.06
CA VAL A 7 13.88 17.69 -0.11
C VAL A 7 13.61 17.18 1.30
N GLU A 8 14.18 17.87 2.29
CA GLU A 8 13.86 17.61 3.68
C GLU A 8 12.50 18.24 4.05
N THR A 9 11.67 17.47 4.72
CA THR A 9 10.40 17.92 5.30
C THR A 9 10.43 17.74 6.82
N GLU A 10 9.43 18.25 7.52
CA GLU A 10 9.25 18.01 8.95
C GLU A 10 9.24 16.51 9.30
N HIS A 11 8.79 15.66 8.37
CA HIS A 11 8.57 14.23 8.59
C HIS A 11 9.54 13.30 7.86
N GLY A 12 10.62 13.81 7.28
CA GLY A 12 11.64 13.05 6.55
C GLY A 12 11.80 13.52 5.10
N LEU A 13 12.58 12.76 4.34
CA LEU A 13 12.92 13.10 2.96
C LEU A 13 11.78 12.77 2.00
N MET A 14 11.60 13.63 1.00
CA MET A 14 10.59 13.47 -0.04
C MET A 14 11.17 13.82 -1.41
N PRO A 15 11.09 12.91 -2.41
CA PRO A 15 11.46 13.21 -3.79
C PRO A 15 10.50 14.24 -4.41
N ARG A 16 11.05 15.15 -5.23
CA ARG A 16 10.27 16.13 -6.00
C ARG A 16 10.69 16.12 -7.46
N GLY A 17 9.70 16.14 -8.33
CA GLY A 17 9.93 16.25 -9.78
C GLY A 17 10.24 14.93 -10.46
N ARG A 18 10.72 15.02 -11.70
CA ARG A 18 10.94 13.85 -12.59
C ARG A 18 12.42 13.52 -12.69
N GLY A 19 12.73 12.26 -12.81
CA GLY A 19 14.08 11.73 -13.04
C GLY A 19 14.44 10.64 -12.03
N TRP A 20 15.72 10.25 -11.97
CA TRP A 20 16.17 9.23 -11.04
C TRP A 20 16.59 9.82 -9.69
N PHE A 21 16.35 9.10 -8.63
CA PHE A 21 16.83 9.45 -7.29
C PHE A 21 17.18 8.18 -6.50
N VAL A 22 17.87 8.38 -5.38
CA VAL A 22 18.10 7.36 -4.36
C VAL A 22 17.55 7.88 -3.06
N LEU A 23 16.73 7.08 -2.40
CA LEU A 23 16.12 7.41 -1.12
C LEU A 23 16.21 6.20 -0.19
N ASN A 24 16.80 6.38 0.99
CA ASN A 24 16.70 5.36 2.03
C ASN A 24 15.30 5.37 2.62
N GLY A 25 14.64 4.21 2.66
CA GLY A 25 13.29 4.08 3.19
C GLY A 25 13.15 4.55 4.65
N ARG A 26 14.20 4.42 5.47
CA ARG A 26 14.20 4.91 6.86
C ARG A 26 14.26 6.45 6.96
N GLU A 27 14.83 7.10 5.96
CA GLU A 27 14.93 8.57 5.89
C GLU A 27 13.72 9.20 5.21
N ALA A 28 12.92 8.41 4.50
CA ALA A 28 11.73 8.88 3.81
C ALA A 28 10.69 9.47 4.77
N ARG A 29 9.84 10.32 4.23
CA ARG A 29 8.61 10.72 4.92
C ARG A 29 7.68 9.51 5.02
N TRP A 30 7.26 9.18 6.24
CA TRP A 30 6.32 8.09 6.53
C TRP A 30 4.90 8.59 6.73
N PHE A 31 3.96 7.67 6.69
CA PHE A 31 2.56 7.90 7.00
C PHE A 31 2.10 6.87 8.04
N ASP A 32 1.45 7.36 9.09
CA ASP A 32 0.67 6.57 10.03
C ASP A 32 -0.75 6.47 9.45
N ARG A 33 -1.13 5.31 8.98
CA ARG A 33 -2.40 5.02 8.30
C ARG A 33 -3.45 4.45 9.26
N LYS A 34 -3.41 4.81 10.50
CA LYS A 34 -4.36 4.48 11.59
C LYS A 34 -5.26 3.27 11.35
N GLY A 35 -4.78 2.09 11.79
CA GLY A 35 -5.48 0.81 11.60
C GLY A 35 -5.21 0.11 10.26
N GLN A 36 -4.34 0.70 9.44
CA GLN A 36 -3.82 0.14 8.19
C GLN A 36 -2.28 0.12 8.18
N GLY A 37 -1.66 0.25 9.35
CA GLY A 37 -0.21 0.22 9.52
C GLY A 37 0.52 1.49 9.10
N TYR A 38 1.76 1.33 8.64
CA TYR A 38 2.67 2.41 8.27
C TYR A 38 3.22 2.19 6.86
N ALA A 39 3.45 3.29 6.13
CA ALA A 39 4.05 3.24 4.81
C ALA A 39 4.97 4.45 4.57
N PRO A 40 6.17 4.28 3.95
CA PRO A 40 6.97 5.41 3.49
C PRO A 40 6.43 5.97 2.18
N GLY A 41 6.51 7.27 2.01
CA GLY A 41 6.21 7.96 0.75
C GLY A 41 7.39 7.91 -0.22
N LEU A 42 7.64 6.75 -0.81
CA LEU A 42 8.80 6.52 -1.69
C LEU A 42 8.74 7.31 -3.00
N GLN A 43 7.53 7.56 -3.51
CA GLN A 43 7.33 8.25 -4.78
C GLN A 43 7.31 9.77 -4.65
N GLY A 44 7.02 10.30 -3.46
CA GLY A 44 6.94 11.73 -3.22
C GLY A 44 5.89 12.42 -4.10
N THR A 45 6.30 13.48 -4.82
CA THR A 45 5.49 14.15 -5.85
C THR A 45 5.92 13.72 -7.26
N GLY A 46 6.68 12.63 -7.36
CA GLY A 46 7.13 12.08 -8.65
C GLY A 46 5.97 11.49 -9.45
N ASP A 47 6.18 11.45 -10.75
CA ASP A 47 5.27 10.81 -11.69
C ASP A 47 5.85 9.43 -12.05
N PHE A 48 5.15 8.38 -11.65
CA PHE A 48 5.51 6.98 -11.91
C PHE A 48 4.44 6.38 -12.85
N PRO A 49 4.55 6.61 -14.16
CA PRO A 49 3.46 6.34 -15.09
C PRO A 49 3.24 4.86 -15.41
N GLN A 50 4.11 3.97 -14.95
CA GLN A 50 4.07 2.56 -15.31
C GLN A 50 3.82 1.63 -14.13
N LEU A 51 4.37 1.96 -12.96
CA LEU A 51 4.29 1.11 -11.78
C LEU A 51 3.97 1.93 -10.53
N GLY A 52 2.99 1.49 -9.76
CA GLY A 52 2.80 1.85 -8.37
C GLY A 52 3.70 1.01 -7.48
N LEU A 53 4.38 1.62 -6.52
CA LEU A 53 5.23 0.92 -5.57
C LEU A 53 4.80 1.23 -4.15
N GLY A 54 4.62 0.19 -3.34
CA GLY A 54 4.26 0.31 -1.93
C GLY A 54 5.19 -0.50 -1.04
N LEU A 55 5.53 0.04 0.10
CA LEU A 55 6.11 -0.71 1.22
C LEU A 55 5.17 -0.54 2.40
N ASN A 56 4.59 -1.62 2.88
CA ASN A 56 3.58 -1.59 3.92
C ASN A 56 4.09 -2.33 5.16
N VAL A 57 3.98 -1.70 6.32
CA VAL A 57 4.29 -2.30 7.61
C VAL A 57 2.98 -2.42 8.37
N LEU A 58 2.49 -3.65 8.53
CA LEU A 58 1.19 -3.96 9.09
C LEU A 58 1.34 -4.62 10.45
N GLY A 59 0.68 -4.11 11.46
CA GLY A 59 0.48 -4.82 12.72
C GLY A 59 -0.51 -5.98 12.56
N PRO A 60 -0.58 -6.89 13.55
CA PRO A 60 -1.58 -7.96 13.55
C PRO A 60 -3.01 -7.40 13.42
N GLY A 61 -3.76 -7.91 12.43
CA GLY A 61 -5.13 -7.49 12.14
C GLY A 61 -5.26 -6.20 11.34
N GLU A 62 -4.16 -5.53 10.97
CA GLU A 62 -4.21 -4.32 10.15
C GLU A 62 -4.24 -4.67 8.65
N PRO A 63 -5.28 -4.26 7.90
CA PRO A 63 -5.35 -4.51 6.46
C PRO A 63 -4.45 -3.55 5.68
N MET A 64 -3.80 -4.06 4.64
CA MET A 64 -3.01 -3.26 3.71
C MET A 64 -3.90 -2.35 2.85
N ALA A 65 -5.03 -2.89 2.44
CA ALA A 65 -6.08 -2.24 1.65
C ALA A 65 -7.44 -2.78 2.08
N MET A 66 -8.51 -2.38 1.41
CA MET A 66 -9.80 -3.05 1.44
C MET A 66 -9.84 -4.13 0.36
N TYR A 67 -10.56 -5.23 0.58
CA TYR A 67 -10.69 -6.33 -0.38
C TYR A 67 -11.25 -5.82 -1.72
N HIS A 68 -10.48 -6.01 -2.78
CA HIS A 68 -10.74 -5.43 -4.09
C HIS A 68 -10.12 -6.28 -5.21
N TRP A 69 -10.50 -6.01 -6.43
CA TRP A 69 -9.81 -6.42 -7.64
C TRP A 69 -9.43 -5.19 -8.46
N GLU A 70 -8.36 -5.30 -9.23
CA GLU A 70 -7.90 -4.24 -10.14
C GLU A 70 -7.89 -4.72 -11.60
N THR A 71 -7.99 -3.77 -12.53
CA THR A 71 -7.87 -4.03 -13.97
C THR A 71 -6.43 -4.25 -14.41
N ASP A 72 -5.49 -3.96 -13.54
CA ASP A 72 -4.07 -4.18 -13.73
C ASP A 72 -3.55 -5.31 -12.82
N GLN A 73 -2.35 -5.79 -13.14
CA GLN A 73 -1.64 -6.79 -12.34
C GLN A 73 -1.08 -6.18 -11.07
N GLU A 74 -1.15 -6.93 -9.99
CA GLU A 74 -0.46 -6.62 -8.75
C GLU A 74 0.39 -7.79 -8.26
N ASP A 75 1.56 -7.48 -7.71
CA ASP A 75 2.47 -8.46 -7.14
C ASP A 75 2.90 -8.04 -5.72
N PHE A 76 3.04 -9.02 -4.84
CA PHE A 76 3.42 -8.78 -3.45
C PHE A 76 4.54 -9.71 -3.01
N LEU A 77 5.44 -9.19 -2.19
CA LEU A 77 6.50 -9.97 -1.56
C LEU A 77 6.53 -9.69 -0.05
N VAL A 78 6.38 -10.72 0.76
CA VAL A 78 6.54 -10.60 2.22
C VAL A 78 8.01 -10.52 2.55
N LEU A 79 8.48 -9.37 3.02
CA LEU A 79 9.89 -9.13 3.38
C LEU A 79 10.20 -9.55 4.81
N ALA A 80 9.22 -9.49 5.72
CA ALA A 80 9.37 -9.91 7.12
C ALA A 80 8.02 -10.18 7.78
N GLY A 81 8.02 -10.99 8.84
CA GLY A 81 6.83 -11.32 9.62
C GLY A 81 5.89 -12.28 8.92
N GLU A 82 4.64 -12.27 9.37
CA GLU A 82 3.55 -13.11 8.87
C GLU A 82 2.37 -12.26 8.43
N ALA A 83 1.68 -12.69 7.37
CA ALA A 83 0.47 -12.04 6.87
C ALA A 83 -0.62 -13.09 6.57
N LEU A 84 -1.85 -12.64 6.50
CA LEU A 84 -2.98 -13.39 5.98
C LEU A 84 -3.37 -12.81 4.62
N LEU A 85 -3.33 -13.63 3.59
CA LEU A 85 -3.90 -13.32 2.28
C LEU A 85 -5.34 -13.85 2.22
N ILE A 86 -6.26 -12.99 1.85
CA ILE A 86 -7.62 -13.37 1.49
C ILE A 86 -7.71 -13.14 -0.02
N ILE A 87 -7.94 -14.19 -0.78
CA ILE A 87 -7.90 -14.18 -2.25
C ILE A 87 -8.95 -15.13 -2.81
N GLU A 88 -9.82 -14.63 -3.70
CA GLU A 88 -10.86 -15.42 -4.35
C GLU A 88 -11.69 -16.28 -3.37
N GLY A 89 -12.02 -15.74 -2.18
CA GLY A 89 -12.78 -16.43 -1.13
C GLY A 89 -11.96 -17.43 -0.30
N GLU A 90 -10.67 -17.55 -0.53
CA GLU A 90 -9.78 -18.42 0.25
C GLU A 90 -8.90 -17.61 1.22
N GLU A 91 -8.60 -18.18 2.38
CA GLU A 91 -7.63 -17.65 3.33
C GLU A 91 -6.32 -18.42 3.25
N ARG A 92 -5.18 -17.72 3.16
CA ARG A 92 -3.84 -18.29 3.09
C ARG A 92 -2.88 -17.55 4.00
N THR A 93 -2.21 -18.27 4.88
CA THR A 93 -1.10 -17.69 5.66
C THR A 93 0.10 -17.48 4.77
N LEU A 94 0.67 -16.28 4.83
CA LEU A 94 1.92 -15.92 4.20
C LEU A 94 3.00 -15.73 5.25
N ARG A 95 4.23 -16.07 4.88
CA ARG A 95 5.44 -15.90 5.68
C ARG A 95 6.53 -15.21 4.88
N GLN A 96 7.58 -14.82 5.53
CA GLN A 96 8.74 -14.19 4.88
C GLN A 96 9.17 -14.97 3.62
N TRP A 97 9.36 -14.23 2.53
CA TRP A 97 9.74 -14.63 1.17
C TRP A 97 8.62 -15.27 0.34
N ASP A 98 7.41 -15.37 0.87
CA ASP A 98 6.27 -15.74 0.01
C ASP A 98 5.98 -14.61 -0.97
N PHE A 99 5.83 -15.00 -2.24
CA PHE A 99 5.47 -14.13 -3.35
C PHE A 99 4.04 -14.42 -3.78
N VAL A 100 3.25 -13.37 -3.96
CA VAL A 100 1.87 -13.42 -4.44
C VAL A 100 1.79 -12.72 -5.77
N HIS A 101 1.18 -13.36 -6.75
CA HIS A 101 0.90 -12.82 -8.07
C HIS A 101 -0.62 -12.75 -8.27
N CYS A 102 -1.13 -11.56 -8.49
CA CYS A 102 -2.53 -11.29 -8.78
C CYS A 102 -2.67 -10.79 -10.23
N PRO A 103 -3.06 -11.67 -11.18
CA PRO A 103 -3.46 -11.21 -12.50
C PRO A 103 -4.62 -10.21 -12.43
N PRO A 104 -4.84 -9.40 -13.47
CA PRO A 104 -6.01 -8.53 -13.57
C PRO A 104 -7.33 -9.24 -13.23
N GLY A 105 -8.16 -8.61 -12.41
CA GLY A 105 -9.46 -9.14 -11.99
C GLY A 105 -9.42 -10.09 -10.80
N THR A 106 -8.25 -10.36 -10.20
CA THR A 106 -8.14 -11.22 -9.01
C THR A 106 -8.52 -10.43 -7.75
N SER A 107 -9.58 -10.86 -7.06
CA SER A 107 -10.02 -10.22 -5.82
C SER A 107 -9.16 -10.64 -4.64
N HIS A 108 -8.58 -9.69 -3.92
CA HIS A 108 -7.67 -9.98 -2.83
C HIS A 108 -7.54 -8.86 -1.79
N VAL A 109 -6.93 -9.21 -0.64
CA VAL A 109 -6.39 -8.29 0.36
C VAL A 109 -5.34 -9.01 1.20
N ILE A 110 -4.34 -8.27 1.69
CA ILE A 110 -3.36 -8.75 2.67
C ILE A 110 -3.63 -8.07 4.01
N VAL A 111 -3.65 -8.86 5.09
CA VAL A 111 -3.83 -8.41 6.47
C VAL A 111 -2.62 -8.83 7.29
N GLY A 112 -2.10 -7.98 8.16
CA GLY A 112 -1.03 -8.36 9.08
C GLY A 112 -1.47 -9.49 10.00
N ALA A 113 -0.56 -10.46 10.25
CA ALA A 113 -0.82 -11.63 11.08
C ALA A 113 0.35 -11.91 12.03
N GLY A 114 0.25 -13.01 12.79
CA GLY A 114 1.27 -13.39 13.78
C GLY A 114 1.30 -12.48 15.00
N ASP A 115 2.43 -12.48 15.73
CA ASP A 115 2.59 -11.78 17.00
C ASP A 115 3.28 -10.40 16.88
N GLY A 116 3.63 -9.99 15.65
CA GLY A 116 4.36 -8.76 15.39
C GLY A 116 4.07 -8.17 14.02
N PRO A 117 4.73 -7.05 13.68
CA PRO A 117 4.51 -6.42 12.38
C PRO A 117 5.04 -7.29 11.24
N CYS A 118 4.33 -7.31 10.12
CA CYS A 118 4.84 -7.81 8.86
C CYS A 118 5.18 -6.67 7.91
N VAL A 119 6.12 -6.92 7.00
CA VAL A 119 6.53 -5.97 5.96
C VAL A 119 6.24 -6.58 4.60
N VAL A 120 5.39 -5.91 3.84
CA VAL A 120 4.98 -6.34 2.49
C VAL A 120 5.40 -5.28 1.48
N PHE A 121 6.16 -5.69 0.48
CA PHE A 121 6.43 -4.88 -0.70
C PHE A 121 5.38 -5.19 -1.77
N ALA A 122 4.76 -4.14 -2.31
CA ALA A 122 3.72 -4.21 -3.31
C ALA A 122 4.16 -3.51 -4.59
N VAL A 123 3.81 -4.08 -5.72
CA VAL A 123 4.01 -3.51 -7.06
C VAL A 123 2.72 -3.69 -7.84
N GLY A 124 2.12 -2.59 -8.28
CA GLY A 124 0.97 -2.59 -9.17
C GLY A 124 1.36 -2.00 -10.54
N ALA A 125 0.89 -2.60 -11.62
CA ALA A 125 0.93 -1.96 -12.93
C ALA A 125 -0.05 -0.78 -12.96
N LEU A 126 0.17 0.18 -13.84
CA LEU A 126 -0.66 1.39 -13.99
C LEU A 126 -1.05 1.60 -15.45
N GLU A 127 -1.23 0.50 -16.18
CA GLU A 127 -1.49 0.56 -17.63
C GLU A 127 -2.91 1.04 -17.92
N ASN A 128 -3.85 0.61 -17.06
CA ASN A 128 -5.27 0.96 -17.14
C ASN A 128 -5.70 1.98 -16.08
N HIS A 129 -4.78 2.36 -15.18
CA HIS A 129 -5.02 3.40 -14.19
C HIS A 129 -4.57 4.75 -14.70
N THR A 130 -5.47 5.70 -14.78
CA THR A 130 -5.07 7.09 -14.73
C THR A 130 -4.89 7.44 -13.26
N VAL A 131 -3.70 7.22 -12.73
CA VAL A 131 -3.39 7.61 -11.35
C VAL A 131 -3.46 9.11 -11.25
N GLY A 132 -4.56 9.60 -10.73
CA GLY A 132 -4.65 10.96 -10.24
C GLY A 132 -3.63 11.12 -9.12
N SER A 133 -2.57 11.86 -9.39
CA SER A 133 -1.63 12.23 -8.35
C SER A 133 -2.38 13.03 -7.29
N ARG A 134 -2.44 12.56 -6.04
CA ARG A 134 -2.93 13.32 -4.89
C ARG A 134 -1.98 14.47 -4.51
N VAL A 135 -1.54 15.27 -5.47
CA VAL A 135 -0.71 16.46 -5.19
C VAL A 135 -1.57 17.58 -4.61
N ASP A 136 -2.86 17.57 -4.87
CA ASP A 136 -3.80 18.63 -4.47
C ASP A 136 -5.07 18.13 -3.76
N GLY A 137 -5.15 16.84 -3.47
CA GLY A 137 -6.32 16.26 -2.77
C GLY A 137 -7.46 15.83 -3.68
N THR A 138 -7.35 16.00 -5.00
CA THR A 138 -8.32 15.48 -5.96
C THR A 138 -7.82 14.17 -6.57
N LEU A 139 -8.60 13.10 -6.40
CA LEU A 139 -8.44 11.86 -7.16
C LEU A 139 -9.28 12.02 -8.44
N GLU A 140 -8.65 12.39 -9.55
CA GLU A 140 -9.23 12.11 -10.86
C GLU A 140 -8.80 10.70 -11.26
N GLY A 141 -9.49 9.68 -10.72
CA GLY A 141 -9.41 8.30 -11.20
C GLY A 141 -10.33 8.10 -12.38
N THR A 142 -9.95 7.28 -13.34
CA THR A 142 -10.93 6.70 -14.27
C THR A 142 -11.76 5.69 -13.50
N ASP A 143 -13.05 5.56 -13.81
CA ASP A 143 -13.98 4.58 -13.22
C ASP A 143 -13.58 3.11 -13.52
N ASP A 144 -12.46 2.90 -14.21
CA ASP A 144 -12.03 1.61 -14.76
C ASP A 144 -10.91 0.93 -13.96
N TRP A 145 -10.49 1.45 -12.80
CA TRP A 145 -9.38 0.87 -12.04
C TRP A 145 -9.70 -0.51 -11.44
N GLY A 146 -10.96 -0.77 -11.10
CA GLY A 146 -11.43 -1.95 -10.39
C GLY A 146 -12.57 -1.65 -9.44
N ALA A 147 -12.79 -2.52 -8.44
CA ALA A 147 -13.82 -2.31 -7.41
C ALA A 147 -13.46 -2.99 -6.10
N TYR A 148 -13.94 -2.40 -5.01
CA TYR A 148 -14.03 -3.04 -3.69
C TYR A 148 -15.25 -3.93 -3.68
N THR A 149 -15.05 -5.23 -3.42
CA THR A 149 -16.10 -6.24 -3.49
C THR A 149 -16.38 -6.86 -2.13
N VAL A 150 -17.56 -7.46 -1.98
CA VAL A 150 -17.98 -8.09 -0.74
C VAL A 150 -17.37 -9.47 -0.62
N ASP A 151 -16.69 -9.73 0.49
CA ASP A 151 -16.17 -11.04 0.86
C ASP A 151 -16.31 -11.25 2.38
N GLU A 152 -16.90 -12.39 2.79
CA GLU A 152 -17.16 -12.67 4.19
C GLU A 152 -15.89 -12.82 5.03
N ALA A 153 -14.83 -13.40 4.47
CA ALA A 153 -13.55 -13.53 5.16
C ALA A 153 -12.90 -12.16 5.34
N ALA A 154 -12.88 -11.33 4.30
CA ALA A 154 -12.36 -9.97 4.39
C ALA A 154 -13.13 -9.13 5.42
N ILE A 155 -14.45 -9.25 5.49
CA ILE A 155 -15.27 -8.56 6.50
C ILE A 155 -14.90 -9.03 7.92
N ARG A 156 -14.77 -10.34 8.15
CA ARG A 156 -14.36 -10.90 9.46
C ARG A 156 -13.00 -10.37 9.92
N HIS A 157 -12.08 -10.16 9.00
CA HIS A 157 -10.73 -9.63 9.28
C HIS A 157 -10.64 -8.11 9.22
N GLY A 158 -11.77 -7.41 9.14
CA GLY A 158 -11.76 -5.96 9.12
C GLY A 158 -11.19 -5.35 7.83
N ALA A 159 -11.14 -6.10 6.74
CA ALA A 159 -10.58 -5.72 5.44
C ALA A 159 -11.61 -5.68 4.31
N GLY A 160 -12.89 -5.92 4.60
CA GLY A 160 -13.96 -5.99 3.61
C GLY A 160 -14.90 -4.79 3.66
N VAL A 161 -15.64 -4.59 2.58
CA VAL A 161 -16.79 -3.68 2.47
C VAL A 161 -18.11 -4.47 2.58
N GLU A 162 -19.17 -3.83 3.09
CA GLU A 162 -20.48 -4.47 3.17
C GLU A 162 -21.29 -4.33 1.87
N VAL A 163 -20.92 -3.38 1.03
CA VAL A 163 -21.55 -3.10 -0.26
C VAL A 163 -20.45 -2.81 -1.28
N GLU A 164 -20.56 -3.41 -2.46
CA GLU A 164 -19.62 -3.17 -3.56
C GLU A 164 -19.58 -1.69 -3.95
N THR A 165 -18.40 -1.17 -4.17
CA THR A 165 -18.19 0.23 -4.57
C THR A 165 -16.85 0.37 -5.30
N ASN A 166 -16.76 1.32 -6.23
CA ASN A 166 -15.50 1.77 -6.82
C ASN A 166 -14.97 3.06 -6.18
N ASP A 167 -15.73 3.62 -5.21
CA ASP A 167 -15.39 4.83 -4.48
C ASP A 167 -14.53 4.52 -3.25
N ALA A 168 -13.28 4.95 -3.28
CA ALA A 168 -12.32 4.76 -2.19
C ALA A 168 -12.78 5.50 -0.91
N ASP A 169 -13.41 6.66 -1.02
CA ASP A 169 -13.88 7.41 0.16
C ASP A 169 -14.96 6.64 0.91
N VAL A 170 -15.78 5.88 0.18
CA VAL A 170 -16.80 4.98 0.76
C VAL A 170 -16.11 3.75 1.39
N ALA A 171 -15.21 3.10 0.66
CA ALA A 171 -14.54 1.88 1.13
C ALA A 171 -13.70 2.12 2.39
N TYR A 172 -13.01 3.25 2.46
CA TYR A 172 -12.11 3.60 3.57
C TYR A 172 -12.75 4.51 4.63
N ALA A 173 -14.05 4.82 4.54
CA ALA A 173 -14.75 5.78 5.44
C ALA A 173 -14.54 5.53 6.95
N ARG A 174 -14.27 4.30 7.36
CA ARG A 174 -14.02 3.93 8.76
C ARG A 174 -12.60 4.24 9.25
N PHE A 175 -11.65 4.47 8.34
CA PHE A 175 -10.27 4.78 8.70
C PHE A 175 -10.06 6.30 8.71
N PRO A 176 -9.35 6.82 9.73
CA PRO A 176 -8.95 8.22 9.71
C PRO A 176 -7.94 8.50 8.59
N GLU A 177 -7.90 9.74 8.14
CA GLU A 177 -6.91 10.19 7.17
C GLU A 177 -5.48 9.86 7.60
N PRO A 178 -4.61 9.36 6.70
CA PRO A 178 -3.21 9.12 6.97
C PRO A 178 -2.50 10.38 7.44
N LYS A 179 -1.67 10.25 8.47
CA LYS A 179 -0.90 11.38 9.02
C LYS A 179 0.58 11.24 8.70
N PRO A 180 1.22 12.28 8.17
CA PRO A 180 2.66 12.29 7.99
C PRO A 180 3.37 12.07 9.32
N THR A 181 4.42 11.25 9.30
CA THR A 181 5.25 10.94 10.47
C THR A 181 6.69 10.67 10.02
N ARG A 182 7.61 10.58 10.98
CA ARG A 182 8.96 10.07 10.74
C ARG A 182 8.98 8.56 10.86
N TYR A 183 10.00 7.94 10.27
CA TYR A 183 10.35 6.56 10.55
C TYR A 183 10.47 6.32 12.07
N ARG A 184 10.01 5.18 12.50
CA ARG A 184 10.19 4.70 13.87
C ARG A 184 11.01 3.42 13.86
N GLU A 185 11.96 3.34 14.78
CA GLU A 185 12.79 2.15 14.97
C GLU A 185 11.92 0.91 15.15
N GLY A 186 12.35 -0.20 14.52
CA GLY A 186 11.62 -1.47 14.56
C GLY A 186 10.51 -1.64 13.50
N LEU A 187 10.18 -0.62 12.71
CA LEU A 187 9.22 -0.79 11.60
C LEU A 187 9.79 -1.64 10.46
N LEU A 188 11.06 -1.47 10.13
CA LEU A 188 11.72 -2.25 9.09
C LEU A 188 12.68 -3.28 9.69
N PRO A 189 12.82 -4.47 9.08
CA PRO A 189 13.78 -5.47 9.52
C PRO A 189 15.23 -4.99 9.32
N GLY A 190 16.13 -5.55 10.11
CA GLY A 190 17.55 -5.23 10.09
C GLY A 190 17.92 -4.15 11.12
N SER A 191 19.11 -4.31 11.71
CA SER A 191 19.70 -3.30 12.59
C SER A 191 20.27 -2.13 11.76
N ASP A 192 20.30 -0.95 12.35
CA ASP A 192 21.10 0.15 11.83
C ASP A 192 22.58 -0.27 11.82
N VAL A 193 23.22 -0.15 10.67
CA VAL A 193 24.66 -0.39 10.50
C VAL A 193 25.37 0.92 10.78
#